data_17a46dd26e5ca718780c497740f1501e
#
_entry.id   17a46dd26e5ca718780c497740f1501e
#
_cell.length_a   1.000
_cell.length_b   1.000
_cell.length_c   1.000
_cell.angle_alpha   90.00
_cell.angle_beta   90.00
_cell.angle_gamma   90.00
#
_symmetry.space_group_name_H-M   'P 1'
#
loop_
_entity.id
_entity.type
_entity.pdbx_description
1 polymer ?
#
loop_
_entity_poly.entity_id
_entity_poly.type
_entity_poly.pdbx_seq_one_letter_code
_entity_poly.pdbx_strand_id
1 'polypeptide(L)'
;MKITILAVGSEAQYQPTFDTAYQYLKKETADLSAELSYAICRPEAAELFAALRTATGQSEAVVLLLSPEPAAVSTALRVVCSGLERTASVDAALQRQLETRAARMGLTLGYEQLPDLASFPAGAVPLPNEQGLVQGYAIPARRQLLLALPALPGELSAMFPSAV
;
A
#
# COMPACT_ATOMS: atom_id res chain seq x y z
N MET A 1 -20.59 0.67 -6.95
CA MET A 1 -19.38 1.00 -6.14
C MET A 1 -18.19 1.23 -7.08
N LYS A 2 -17.48 2.31 -6.88
CA LYS A 2 -16.27 2.60 -7.65
C LYS A 2 -15.04 2.38 -6.78
N ILE A 3 -14.08 1.62 -7.30
CA ILE A 3 -12.82 1.33 -6.63
C ILE A 3 -11.69 1.75 -7.57
N THR A 4 -10.78 2.57 -7.09
CA THR A 4 -9.57 2.93 -7.84
C THR A 4 -8.38 2.21 -7.25
N ILE A 5 -7.62 1.55 -8.11
CA ILE A 5 -6.38 0.85 -7.74
C ILE A 5 -5.22 1.66 -8.30
N LEU A 6 -4.36 2.13 -7.41
CA LEU A 6 -3.14 2.86 -7.75
C LEU A 6 -1.93 2.01 -7.38
N ALA A 7 -1.22 1.53 -8.38
CA ALA A 7 0.03 0.81 -8.15
C ALA A 7 1.16 1.83 -8.05
N VAL A 8 1.98 1.73 -7.01
CA VAL A 8 3.05 2.69 -6.73
C VAL A 8 4.39 2.00 -6.85
N GLY A 9 5.17 2.38 -7.84
CA GLY A 9 6.47 1.80 -8.08
C GLY A 9 6.98 2.04 -9.50
N SER A 10 8.13 1.46 -9.82
CA SER A 10 8.72 1.53 -11.14
C SER A 10 7.93 0.64 -12.11
N GLU A 11 7.29 1.25 -13.10
CA GLU A 11 6.54 0.54 -14.12
C GLU A 11 7.43 -0.43 -14.90
N ALA A 12 8.65 0.02 -15.27
CA ALA A 12 9.58 -0.80 -16.02
C ALA A 12 9.95 -2.10 -15.29
N GLN A 13 10.03 -2.06 -13.97
CA GLN A 13 10.43 -3.20 -13.16
C GLN A 13 9.24 -4.03 -12.67
N TYR A 14 8.13 -3.39 -12.32
CA TYR A 14 7.05 -4.03 -11.58
C TYR A 14 5.72 -4.12 -12.33
N GLN A 15 5.63 -3.68 -13.58
CA GLN A 15 4.37 -3.74 -14.32
C GLN A 15 3.74 -5.14 -14.31
N PRO A 16 4.47 -6.24 -14.59
CA PRO A 16 3.86 -7.57 -14.55
C PRO A 16 3.33 -7.95 -13.16
N THR A 17 4.04 -7.54 -12.11
CA THR A 17 3.62 -7.75 -10.73
C THR A 17 2.32 -6.99 -10.44
N PHE A 18 2.24 -5.73 -10.84
CA PHE A 18 1.05 -4.91 -10.66
C PHE A 18 -0.14 -5.44 -11.44
N ASP A 19 0.08 -5.87 -12.68
CA ASP A 19 -1.00 -6.41 -13.51
C ASP A 19 -1.56 -7.69 -12.90
N THR A 20 -0.71 -8.57 -12.38
CA THR A 20 -1.13 -9.78 -11.68
C THR A 20 -1.94 -9.45 -10.42
N ALA A 21 -1.47 -8.48 -9.63
CA ALA A 21 -2.17 -8.02 -8.43
C ALA A 21 -3.54 -7.43 -8.79
N TYR A 22 -3.61 -6.63 -9.84
CA TYR A 22 -4.87 -6.07 -10.33
C TYR A 22 -5.86 -7.16 -10.73
N GLN A 23 -5.42 -8.17 -11.48
CA GLN A 23 -6.28 -9.28 -11.89
C GLN A 23 -6.81 -10.06 -10.67
N TYR A 24 -5.97 -10.24 -9.67
CA TYR A 24 -6.39 -10.86 -8.41
C TYR A 24 -7.49 -10.05 -7.72
N LEU A 25 -7.30 -8.74 -7.57
CA LEU A 25 -8.30 -7.86 -6.94
C LEU A 25 -9.59 -7.80 -7.75
N LYS A 26 -9.48 -7.78 -9.07
CA LYS A 26 -10.64 -7.79 -9.95
C LYS A 26 -11.50 -9.04 -9.73
N LYS A 27 -10.85 -10.19 -9.59
CA LYS A 27 -11.53 -11.46 -9.33
C LYS A 27 -12.18 -11.46 -7.94
N GLU A 28 -11.45 -10.99 -6.91
CA GLU A 28 -11.94 -11.00 -5.54
C GLU A 28 -13.08 -10.01 -5.30
N THR A 29 -13.19 -8.97 -6.11
CA THR A 29 -14.26 -7.96 -6.00
C THR A 29 -15.39 -8.16 -6.99
N ALA A 30 -15.40 -9.24 -7.76
CA ALA A 30 -16.40 -9.49 -8.79
C ALA A 30 -17.84 -9.50 -8.23
N ASP A 31 -18.02 -10.05 -7.02
CA ASP A 31 -19.34 -10.14 -6.40
C ASP A 31 -19.86 -8.82 -5.84
N LEU A 32 -19.01 -7.79 -5.78
CA LEU A 32 -19.38 -6.49 -5.24
C LEU A 32 -20.00 -5.56 -6.28
N SER A 33 -20.12 -6.00 -7.52
CA SER A 33 -20.56 -5.16 -8.66
C SER A 33 -19.72 -3.88 -8.72
N ALA A 34 -18.43 -3.99 -8.47
CA ALA A 34 -17.52 -2.86 -8.41
C ALA A 34 -17.06 -2.46 -9.81
N GLU A 35 -17.02 -1.15 -10.05
CA GLU A 35 -16.37 -0.58 -11.22
C GLU A 35 -14.93 -0.22 -10.84
N LEU A 36 -13.97 -0.88 -11.50
CA LEU A 36 -12.56 -0.72 -11.17
C LEU A 36 -11.86 0.23 -12.14
N SER A 37 -11.04 1.12 -11.58
CA SER A 37 -10.08 1.92 -12.32
C SER A 37 -8.68 1.54 -11.83
N TYR A 38 -7.72 1.49 -12.74
CA TYR A 38 -6.36 1.05 -12.43
C TYR A 38 -5.34 1.95 -13.13
N ALA A 39 -4.34 2.38 -12.37
CA ALA A 39 -3.23 3.18 -12.90
C ALA A 39 -1.94 2.84 -12.15
N ILE A 40 -0.81 3.01 -12.82
CA ILE A 40 0.51 2.85 -12.23
C ILE A 40 1.11 4.24 -12.05
N CYS A 41 1.54 4.54 -10.83
CA CYS A 41 2.16 5.81 -10.46
C CYS A 41 3.61 5.58 -10.09
N ARG A 42 4.49 6.49 -10.52
CA ARG A 42 5.87 6.48 -10.04
C ARG A 42 5.90 6.83 -8.56
N PRO A 43 6.91 6.34 -7.82
CA PRO A 43 7.07 6.67 -6.39
C PRO A 43 7.60 8.10 -6.22
N GLU A 44 6.82 9.05 -6.68
CA GLU A 44 7.10 10.48 -6.66
C GLU A 44 5.93 11.20 -6.01
N ALA A 45 6.21 12.03 -5.00
CA ALA A 45 5.18 12.61 -4.15
C ALA A 45 4.13 13.42 -4.93
N ALA A 46 4.56 14.28 -5.85
CA ALA A 46 3.63 15.13 -6.60
C ALA A 46 2.68 14.31 -7.49
N GLU A 47 3.23 13.30 -8.18
CA GLU A 47 2.44 12.43 -9.06
C GLU A 47 1.44 11.60 -8.26
N LEU A 48 1.89 10.99 -7.18
CA LEU A 48 1.02 10.17 -6.34
C LEU A 48 -0.04 11.01 -5.63
N PHE A 49 0.33 12.19 -5.14
CA PHE A 49 -0.63 13.09 -4.50
C PHE A 49 -1.76 13.48 -5.46
N ALA A 50 -1.42 13.84 -6.69
CA ALA A 50 -2.42 14.19 -7.71
C ALA A 50 -3.32 13.00 -8.04
N ALA A 51 -2.74 11.81 -8.23
CA ALA A 51 -3.49 10.59 -8.53
C ALA A 51 -4.41 10.20 -7.37
N LEU A 52 -3.94 10.28 -6.14
CA LEU A 52 -4.72 9.95 -4.96
C LEU A 52 -5.87 10.93 -4.76
N ARG A 53 -5.63 12.22 -4.98
CA ARG A 53 -6.66 13.24 -4.89
C ARG A 53 -7.78 13.00 -5.90
N THR A 54 -7.43 12.68 -7.13
CA THR A 54 -8.41 12.33 -8.17
C THR A 54 -9.19 11.09 -7.78
N ALA A 55 -8.50 10.04 -7.33
CA ALA A 55 -9.13 8.78 -6.94
C ALA A 55 -10.11 8.96 -5.77
N THR A 56 -9.74 9.71 -4.74
CA THR A 56 -10.62 9.94 -3.59
C THR A 56 -11.84 10.79 -3.93
N GLY A 57 -11.76 11.62 -4.97
CA GLY A 57 -12.88 12.40 -5.46
C GLY A 57 -13.87 11.59 -6.30
N GLN A 58 -13.50 10.43 -6.79
CA GLN A 58 -14.28 9.64 -7.74
C GLN A 58 -14.70 8.26 -7.23
N SER A 59 -14.10 7.77 -6.16
CA SER A 59 -14.24 6.38 -5.74
C SER A 59 -14.62 6.26 -4.26
N GLU A 60 -15.38 5.22 -3.93
CA GLU A 60 -15.69 4.87 -2.54
C GLU A 60 -14.53 4.14 -1.86
N ALA A 61 -13.69 3.48 -2.63
CA ALA A 61 -12.50 2.81 -2.10
C ALA A 61 -11.30 3.08 -2.99
N VAL A 62 -10.15 3.29 -2.38
CA VAL A 62 -8.88 3.44 -3.06
C VAL A 62 -7.92 2.41 -2.50
N VAL A 63 -7.31 1.63 -3.38
CA VAL A 63 -6.32 0.62 -3.01
C VAL A 63 -4.97 1.07 -3.56
N LEU A 64 -4.00 1.24 -2.67
CA LEU A 64 -2.62 1.48 -3.04
C LEU A 64 -1.88 0.14 -3.04
N LEU A 65 -1.35 -0.24 -4.18
CA LEU A 65 -0.50 -1.43 -4.30
C LEU A 65 0.95 -0.97 -4.29
N LEU A 66 1.67 -1.31 -3.24
CA LEU A 66 3.04 -0.84 -3.03
C LEU A 66 4.04 -1.88 -3.50
N SER A 67 4.92 -1.49 -4.42
CA SER A 67 6.06 -2.31 -4.78
C SER A 67 7.01 -2.43 -3.58
N PRO A 68 7.91 -3.44 -3.56
CA PRO A 68 8.86 -3.56 -2.45
C PRO A 68 9.98 -2.51 -2.46
N GLU A 69 9.92 -1.55 -3.37
CA GLU A 69 10.87 -0.45 -3.41
C GLU A 69 10.71 0.44 -2.18
N PRO A 70 11.79 0.78 -1.46
CA PRO A 70 11.70 1.68 -0.31
C PRO A 70 11.03 3.02 -0.64
N ALA A 71 11.33 3.57 -1.82
CA ALA A 71 10.73 4.83 -2.27
C ALA A 71 9.20 4.75 -2.40
N ALA A 72 8.66 3.60 -2.81
CA ALA A 72 7.22 3.41 -2.93
C ALA A 72 6.54 3.48 -1.57
N VAL A 73 7.09 2.78 -0.58
CA VAL A 73 6.56 2.76 0.78
C VAL A 73 6.63 4.14 1.43
N SER A 74 7.80 4.78 1.37
CA SER A 74 8.02 6.09 1.99
C SER A 74 7.17 7.18 1.34
N THR A 75 7.07 7.18 0.02
CA THR A 75 6.28 8.17 -0.71
C THR A 75 4.79 7.99 -0.40
N ALA A 76 4.29 6.77 -0.41
CA ALA A 76 2.89 6.50 -0.09
C ALA A 76 2.55 6.94 1.33
N LEU A 77 3.40 6.64 2.31
CA LEU A 77 3.20 7.06 3.69
C LEU A 77 3.09 8.59 3.80
N ARG A 78 4.04 9.30 3.19
CA ARG A 78 4.05 10.77 3.23
C ARG A 78 2.83 11.37 2.54
N VAL A 79 2.47 10.87 1.38
CA VAL A 79 1.34 11.40 0.60
C VAL A 79 0.02 11.15 1.33
N VAL A 80 -0.17 9.95 1.88
CA VAL A 80 -1.38 9.62 2.64
C VAL A 80 -1.49 10.49 3.89
N CYS A 81 -0.41 10.62 4.65
CA CYS A 81 -0.40 11.45 5.84
C CYS A 81 -0.68 12.93 5.52
N SER A 82 -0.05 13.45 4.48
CA SER A 82 -0.26 14.83 4.05
C SER A 82 -1.70 15.08 3.58
N GLY A 83 -2.23 14.17 2.77
CA GLY A 83 -3.57 14.32 2.20
C GLY A 83 -4.69 14.19 3.22
N LEU A 84 -4.49 13.41 4.28
CA LEU A 84 -5.47 13.20 5.34
C LEU A 84 -5.17 14.00 6.61
N GLU A 85 -4.14 14.85 6.58
CA GLU A 85 -3.70 15.66 7.71
C GLU A 85 -3.43 14.81 8.95
N ARG A 86 -2.71 13.70 8.76
CA ARG A 86 -2.35 12.77 9.82
C ARG A 86 -0.84 12.70 9.98
N THR A 87 -0.39 12.38 11.19
CA THR A 87 1.03 12.12 11.46
C THR A 87 1.31 10.63 11.34
N ALA A 88 2.56 10.29 11.00
CA ALA A 88 2.99 8.90 11.00
C ALA A 88 3.58 8.53 12.36
N SER A 89 3.34 7.30 12.80
CA SER A 89 3.92 6.75 14.02
C SER A 89 4.66 5.47 13.71
N VAL A 90 5.85 5.30 14.29
CA VAL A 90 6.64 4.09 14.17
C VAL A 90 6.23 3.09 15.24
N ASP A 91 5.98 1.84 14.83
CA ASP A 91 5.80 0.72 15.74
C ASP A 91 7.18 0.10 15.99
N ALA A 92 7.75 0.36 17.16
CA ALA A 92 9.10 -0.09 17.49
C ALA A 92 9.23 -1.62 17.55
N ALA A 93 8.21 -2.31 18.00
CA ALA A 93 8.21 -3.78 18.04
C ALA A 93 8.20 -4.35 16.62
N LEU A 94 7.38 -3.79 15.74
CA LEU A 94 7.33 -4.19 14.33
C LEU A 94 8.66 -3.88 13.64
N GLN A 95 9.26 -2.73 13.93
CA GLN A 95 10.55 -2.38 13.36
C GLN A 95 11.61 -3.43 13.65
N ARG A 96 11.68 -3.91 14.89
CA ARG A 96 12.62 -4.99 15.28
C ARG A 96 12.30 -6.30 14.55
N GLN A 97 11.03 -6.63 14.39
CA GLN A 97 10.63 -7.82 13.65
C GLN A 97 11.03 -7.74 12.17
N LEU A 98 10.86 -6.58 11.56
CA LEU A 98 11.24 -6.37 10.16
C LEU A 98 12.75 -6.40 9.96
N GLU A 99 13.50 -5.86 10.90
CA GLU A 99 14.96 -5.93 10.87
C GLU A 99 15.44 -7.39 10.89
N THR A 100 14.88 -8.20 11.77
CA THR A 100 15.19 -9.64 11.85
C THR A 100 14.79 -10.35 10.57
N ARG A 101 13.60 -10.05 10.04
CA ARG A 101 13.10 -10.67 8.79
C ARG A 101 13.99 -10.30 7.61
N ALA A 102 14.37 -9.05 7.49
CA ALA A 102 15.26 -8.60 6.42
C ALA A 102 16.62 -9.33 6.48
N ALA A 103 17.17 -9.50 7.67
CA ALA A 103 18.41 -10.24 7.85
C ALA A 103 18.29 -11.70 7.38
N ARG A 104 17.15 -12.36 7.68
CA ARG A 104 16.87 -13.72 7.20
C ARG A 104 16.74 -13.80 5.67
N MET A 105 16.26 -12.74 5.05
CA MET A 105 16.13 -12.65 3.59
C MET A 105 17.43 -12.26 2.91
N GLY A 106 18.51 -12.03 3.67
CA GLY A 106 19.77 -11.57 3.13
C GLY A 106 19.78 -10.11 2.70
N LEU A 107 18.84 -9.31 3.18
CA LEU A 107 18.72 -7.90 2.85
C LEU A 107 19.29 -7.04 3.97
N THR A 108 19.97 -5.96 3.59
CA THR A 108 20.44 -4.93 4.53
C THR A 108 19.56 -3.71 4.36
N LEU A 109 18.85 -3.32 5.42
CA LEU A 109 18.02 -2.11 5.40
C LEU A 109 18.79 -0.96 6.05
N GLY A 110 18.80 0.20 5.37
CA GLY A 110 19.33 1.41 5.94
C GLY A 110 18.45 1.98 7.04
N TYR A 111 19.04 2.81 7.90
CA TYR A 111 18.28 3.47 8.99
C TYR A 111 17.11 4.31 8.49
N GLU A 112 17.21 4.84 7.28
CA GLU A 112 16.15 5.69 6.70
C GLU A 112 14.95 4.87 6.21
N GLN A 113 15.19 3.64 5.78
CA GLN A 113 14.17 2.78 5.19
C GLN A 113 13.36 2.03 6.24
N LEU A 114 14.02 1.57 7.29
CA LEU A 114 13.42 0.70 8.29
C LEU A 114 12.28 1.36 9.08
N PRO A 115 12.41 2.63 9.54
CA PRO A 115 11.31 3.28 10.23
C PRO A 115 10.06 3.43 9.38
N ASP A 116 10.21 3.77 8.10
CA ASP A 116 9.06 3.95 7.20
C ASP A 116 8.31 2.65 6.96
N LEU A 117 9.01 1.52 6.89
CA LEU A 117 8.39 0.20 6.75
C LEU A 117 7.54 -0.18 7.97
N ALA A 118 7.87 0.34 9.13
CA ALA A 118 7.17 0.06 10.39
C ALA A 118 6.27 1.21 10.84
N SER A 119 5.99 2.18 9.96
CA SER A 119 5.21 3.37 10.30
C SER A 119 3.82 3.30 9.68
N PHE A 120 2.85 3.84 10.41
CA PHE A 120 1.46 3.91 9.95
C PHE A 120 0.90 5.32 10.17
N PRO A 121 0.00 5.79 9.30
CA PRO A 121 -0.73 7.02 9.56
C PRO A 121 -1.56 6.88 10.85
N ALA A 122 -1.68 7.98 11.59
CA ALA A 122 -2.48 8.00 12.82
C ALA A 122 -3.92 7.55 12.52
N GLY A 123 -4.45 6.66 13.35
CA GLY A 123 -5.81 6.13 13.18
C GLY A 123 -5.94 5.02 12.14
N ALA A 124 -4.88 4.66 11.45
CA ALA A 124 -4.92 3.54 10.52
C ALA A 124 -4.99 2.20 11.28
N VAL A 125 -5.66 1.24 10.67
CA VAL A 125 -5.70 -0.14 11.15
C VAL A 125 -4.57 -0.91 10.46
N PRO A 126 -3.55 -1.37 11.20
CA PRO A 126 -2.47 -2.13 10.58
C PRO A 126 -2.97 -3.46 10.02
N LEU A 127 -2.46 -3.82 8.84
CA LEU A 127 -2.71 -5.11 8.21
C LEU A 127 -1.36 -5.82 8.10
N PRO A 128 -1.05 -6.74 9.03
CA PRO A 128 0.28 -7.34 9.07
C PRO A 128 0.57 -8.19 7.85
N ASN A 129 1.79 -8.04 7.31
CA ASN A 129 2.33 -8.91 6.29
C ASN A 129 3.44 -9.76 6.93
N GLU A 130 3.15 -11.02 7.16
CA GLU A 130 4.10 -11.93 7.82
C GLU A 130 5.14 -12.51 6.85
N GLN A 131 4.94 -12.35 5.55
CA GLN A 131 5.80 -12.94 4.52
C GLN A 131 6.85 -11.98 3.98
N GLY A 132 6.61 -10.68 4.06
CA GLY A 132 7.47 -9.68 3.47
C GLY A 132 7.71 -8.48 4.37
N LEU A 133 8.29 -7.43 3.78
CA LEU A 133 8.67 -6.22 4.50
C LEU A 133 7.65 -5.10 4.39
N VAL A 134 6.88 -5.06 3.30
CA VAL A 134 5.87 -4.03 3.09
C VAL A 134 4.63 -4.40 3.88
N GLN A 135 4.29 -3.59 4.87
CA GLN A 135 3.10 -3.78 5.69
C GLN A 135 1.91 -3.04 5.08
N GLY A 136 0.72 -3.61 5.26
CA GLY A 136 -0.49 -2.96 4.82
C GLY A 136 -1.15 -2.16 5.94
N TYR A 137 -2.09 -1.31 5.58
CA TYR A 137 -2.94 -0.62 6.52
C TYR A 137 -4.26 -0.21 5.86
N ALA A 138 -5.28 -0.01 6.68
CA ALA A 138 -6.59 0.45 6.25
C ALA A 138 -6.95 1.74 6.97
N ILE A 139 -7.48 2.70 6.24
CA ILE A 139 -7.94 3.95 6.81
C ILE A 139 -9.41 4.13 6.42
N PRO A 140 -10.34 3.81 7.33
CA PRO A 140 -11.74 4.12 7.10
C PRO A 140 -11.96 5.63 7.35
N ALA A 141 -12.63 6.29 6.42
CA ALA A 141 -12.91 7.72 6.53
C ALA A 141 -14.30 8.00 5.99
N ARG A 142 -15.27 8.18 6.88
CA ARG A 142 -16.68 8.44 6.56
C ARG A 142 -17.25 7.43 5.56
N ARG A 143 -17.36 7.82 4.29
CA ARG A 143 -17.92 6.98 3.23
C ARG A 143 -16.85 6.39 2.31
N GLN A 144 -15.59 6.54 2.67
CA GLN A 144 -14.47 6.08 1.86
C GLN A 144 -13.58 5.13 2.64
N LEU A 145 -12.90 4.26 1.92
CA LEU A 145 -11.91 3.36 2.49
C LEU A 145 -10.62 3.50 1.68
N LEU A 146 -9.52 3.72 2.37
CA LEU A 146 -8.18 3.67 1.78
C LEU A 146 -7.47 2.45 2.29
N LEU A 147 -6.99 1.60 1.38
CA LEU A 147 -6.19 0.42 1.69
C LEU A 147 -4.81 0.58 1.09
N ALA A 148 -3.76 0.33 1.86
CA ALA A 148 -2.41 0.18 1.36
C ALA A 148 -2.00 -1.27 1.54
N LEU A 149 -1.58 -1.93 0.48
CA LEU A 149 -1.27 -3.36 0.46
C LEU A 149 0.02 -3.60 -0.34
N PRO A 150 0.80 -4.65 0.02
CA PRO A 150 1.93 -5.03 -0.82
C PRO A 150 1.45 -5.54 -2.18
N ALA A 151 2.19 -5.20 -3.23
CA ALA A 151 1.83 -5.58 -4.60
C ALA A 151 2.23 -7.02 -4.96
N LEU A 152 3.17 -7.62 -4.23
CA LEU A 152 3.62 -8.98 -4.54
C LEU A 152 2.45 -9.95 -4.37
N PRO A 153 2.08 -10.72 -5.44
CA PRO A 153 0.82 -11.47 -5.44
C PRO A 153 0.66 -12.48 -4.31
N GLY A 154 1.74 -13.17 -3.94
CA GLY A 154 1.70 -14.14 -2.83
C GLY A 154 1.42 -13.46 -1.49
N GLU A 155 1.98 -12.28 -1.27
CA GLU A 155 1.74 -11.50 -0.05
C GLU A 155 0.34 -10.89 -0.07
N LEU A 156 -0.08 -10.35 -1.20
CA LEU A 156 -1.40 -9.75 -1.36
C LEU A 156 -2.51 -10.78 -1.11
N SER A 157 -2.41 -11.97 -1.70
CA SER A 157 -3.42 -13.01 -1.55
C SER A 157 -3.52 -13.53 -0.10
N ALA A 158 -2.42 -13.50 0.65
CA ALA A 158 -2.43 -13.89 2.06
C ALA A 158 -3.07 -12.83 2.95
N MET A 159 -2.99 -11.55 2.57
CA MET A 159 -3.45 -10.43 3.39
C MET A 159 -4.88 -9.97 3.06
N PHE A 160 -5.29 -10.10 1.81
CA PHE A 160 -6.55 -9.50 1.35
C PHE A 160 -7.79 -9.98 2.11
N PRO A 161 -7.93 -11.26 2.47
CA PRO A 161 -9.09 -11.69 3.26
C PRO A 161 -9.25 -10.97 4.59
N SER A 162 -8.14 -10.54 5.20
CA SER A 162 -8.17 -9.78 6.46
C SER A 162 -8.46 -8.30 6.24
N ALA A 163 -8.30 -7.79 5.02
CA ALA A 163 -8.52 -6.40 4.68
C ALA A 163 -10.00 -6.10 4.37
N VAL A 164 -10.79 -7.12 4.18
CA VAL A 164 -12.22 -7.03 3.84
C VAL A 164 -13.09 -7.40 5.08
#